data_2abf7ff91aeabf3a331acfdc14cff147
#
_entry.id   2abf7ff91aeabf3a331acfdc14cff147
#
_cell.length_a   1.000
_cell.length_b   1.000
_cell.length_c   1.000
_cell.angle_alpha   90.00
_cell.angle_beta   90.00
_cell.angle_gamma   90.00
#
_symmetry.space_group_name_H-M   'P 1'
#
loop_
_entity.id
_entity.type
_entity.pdbx_description
1 polymer ?
#
loop_
_entity_poly.entity_id
_entity_poly.type
_entity_poly.pdbx_seq_one_letter_code
_entity_poly.pdbx_strand_id
1 'polypeptide(L)'
;MITAVDTNIILDVLIPGEPFGESSKKLLDHHLSKGKLIICEIVFAELAAKFPSEDELKLFLTNTGMRLVCSNENSLFLAGSRWTKYARKGAKKPFSCSSCGHAFEVTCPQCSAKPTKRLHVLGDFFIGAHALVQADCILSRDIGVYKTYFDDLQVIASI
;
A
#
# COMPACT_ATOMS: atom_id res chain seq x y z
N MET A 1 -12.46 7.94 -15.31
CA MET A 1 -12.17 7.45 -13.95
C MET A 1 -10.65 7.38 -13.74
N ILE A 2 -10.15 7.82 -12.61
CA ILE A 2 -8.75 7.70 -12.22
C ILE A 2 -8.68 6.64 -11.12
N THR A 3 -7.88 5.61 -11.32
CA THR A 3 -7.76 4.49 -10.38
C THR A 3 -6.32 4.42 -9.89
N ALA A 4 -6.09 4.56 -8.59
CA ALA A 4 -4.81 4.31 -7.97
C ALA A 4 -4.57 2.80 -7.83
N VAL A 5 -3.32 2.35 -7.96
CA VAL A 5 -2.96 0.94 -7.86
C VAL A 5 -1.94 0.76 -6.75
N ASP A 6 -2.23 -0.15 -5.84
CA ASP A 6 -1.32 -0.55 -4.76
C ASP A 6 -0.29 -1.56 -5.27
N THR A 7 0.87 -1.59 -4.65
CA THR A 7 1.99 -2.47 -4.98
C THR A 7 1.58 -3.95 -5.01
N ASN A 8 0.74 -4.39 -4.07
CA ASN A 8 0.34 -5.80 -3.96
C ASN A 8 -0.40 -6.30 -5.22
N ILE A 9 -1.21 -5.47 -5.87
CA ILE A 9 -1.92 -5.82 -7.12
C ILE A 9 -0.94 -5.96 -8.29
N ILE A 10 0.08 -5.11 -8.33
CA ILE A 10 1.08 -5.14 -9.40
C ILE A 10 2.00 -6.35 -9.22
N LEU A 11 2.41 -6.63 -7.98
CA LEU A 11 3.27 -7.79 -7.67
C LEU A 11 2.58 -9.12 -7.96
N ASP A 12 1.26 -9.22 -7.79
CA ASP A 12 0.48 -10.41 -8.18
C ASP A 12 0.66 -10.75 -9.67
N VAL A 13 0.76 -9.73 -10.51
CA VAL A 13 0.91 -9.92 -11.96
C VAL A 13 2.38 -10.10 -12.36
N LEU A 14 3.31 -9.47 -11.64
CA LEU A 14 4.73 -9.53 -11.93
C LEU A 14 5.39 -10.84 -11.50
N ILE A 15 4.95 -11.42 -10.38
CA ILE A 15 5.59 -12.61 -9.82
C ILE A 15 4.90 -13.86 -10.37
N PRO A 16 5.62 -14.72 -11.13
CA PRO A 16 5.05 -15.93 -11.67
C PRO A 16 4.56 -16.89 -10.56
N GLY A 17 3.37 -17.45 -10.74
CA GLY A 17 2.80 -18.42 -9.80
C GLY A 17 2.06 -17.83 -8.61
N GLU A 18 1.92 -16.51 -8.52
CA GLU A 18 1.09 -15.87 -7.49
C GLU A 18 -0.39 -16.28 -7.67
N PRO A 19 -1.07 -16.72 -6.58
CA PRO A 19 -2.44 -17.24 -6.65
C PRO A 19 -3.46 -16.19 -7.12
N PHE A 20 -3.13 -14.91 -7.00
CA PHE A 20 -4.00 -13.79 -7.39
C PHE A 20 -3.65 -13.18 -8.75
N GLY A 21 -2.60 -13.66 -9.44
CA GLY A 21 -2.10 -13.06 -10.68
C GLY A 21 -3.17 -12.85 -11.76
N GLU A 22 -3.96 -13.89 -12.03
CA GLU A 22 -5.06 -13.84 -13.01
C GLU A 22 -6.17 -12.84 -12.61
N SER A 23 -6.59 -12.85 -11.34
CA SER A 23 -7.64 -11.95 -10.85
C SER A 23 -7.18 -10.50 -10.81
N SER A 24 -5.95 -10.25 -10.36
CA SER A 24 -5.36 -8.91 -10.35
C SER A 24 -5.15 -8.37 -11.76
N LYS A 25 -4.74 -9.23 -12.72
CA LYS A 25 -4.66 -8.83 -14.13
C LYS A 25 -6.01 -8.41 -14.69
N LYS A 26 -7.07 -9.22 -14.49
CA LYS A 26 -8.43 -8.86 -14.94
C LYS A 26 -8.92 -7.54 -14.32
N LEU A 27 -8.60 -7.33 -13.04
CA LEU A 27 -8.94 -6.10 -12.33
C LEU A 27 -8.25 -4.88 -12.95
N LEU A 28 -6.96 -4.97 -13.24
CA LEU A 28 -6.18 -3.91 -13.91
C LEU A 28 -6.74 -3.62 -15.31
N ASP A 29 -6.95 -4.65 -16.14
CA ASP A 29 -7.49 -4.52 -17.50
C ASP A 29 -8.88 -3.85 -17.49
N HIS A 30 -9.75 -4.25 -16.55
CA HIS A 30 -11.08 -3.66 -16.39
C HIS A 30 -11.01 -2.17 -16.03
N HIS A 31 -10.16 -1.78 -15.09
CA HIS A 31 -10.03 -0.39 -14.69
C HIS A 31 -9.32 0.47 -15.74
N LEU A 32 -8.34 -0.10 -16.44
CA LEU A 32 -7.68 0.56 -17.57
C LEU A 32 -8.68 0.87 -18.70
N SER A 33 -9.61 -0.05 -18.99
CA SER A 33 -10.67 0.19 -19.99
C SER A 33 -11.64 1.31 -19.60
N LYS A 34 -11.76 1.62 -18.31
CA LYS A 34 -12.63 2.68 -17.78
C LYS A 34 -11.95 4.04 -17.58
N GLY A 35 -10.63 4.09 -17.70
CA GLY A 35 -9.94 5.35 -17.51
C GLY A 35 -8.43 5.22 -17.39
N LYS A 36 -7.86 5.82 -16.35
CA LYS A 36 -6.41 5.88 -16.14
C LYS A 36 -6.01 5.13 -14.89
N LEU A 37 -4.91 4.36 -14.98
CA LEU A 37 -4.23 3.77 -13.83
C LEU A 37 -3.08 4.68 -13.41
N ILE A 38 -3.01 4.99 -12.12
CA ILE A 38 -1.93 5.78 -11.54
C ILE A 38 -1.27 5.04 -10.36
N ILE A 39 0.02 5.27 -10.19
CA ILE A 39 0.78 4.85 -9.02
C ILE A 39 1.46 6.07 -8.39
N CYS A 40 1.61 6.08 -7.08
CA CYS A 40 2.38 7.11 -6.39
C CYS A 40 3.88 6.76 -6.35
N GLU A 41 4.69 7.70 -5.88
CA GLU A 41 6.14 7.55 -5.74
C GLU A 41 6.55 6.40 -4.81
N ILE A 42 5.74 6.08 -3.80
CA ILE A 42 6.02 4.96 -2.89
C ILE A 42 5.88 3.63 -3.64
N VAL A 43 4.79 3.44 -4.36
CA VAL A 43 4.59 2.25 -5.21
C VAL A 43 5.70 2.13 -6.24
N PHE A 44 6.08 3.24 -6.88
CA PHE A 44 7.20 3.25 -7.82
C PHE A 44 8.51 2.79 -7.17
N ALA A 45 8.82 3.28 -5.96
CA ALA A 45 10.03 2.91 -5.23
C ALA A 45 10.02 1.42 -4.81
N GLU A 46 8.87 0.90 -4.39
CA GLU A 46 8.72 -0.52 -4.05
C GLU A 46 8.88 -1.42 -5.28
N LEU A 47 8.34 -1.02 -6.42
CA LEU A 47 8.53 -1.73 -7.69
C LEU A 47 9.98 -1.67 -8.16
N ALA A 48 10.67 -0.54 -8.00
CA ALA A 48 12.08 -0.41 -8.40
C ALA A 48 12.98 -1.47 -7.76
N ALA A 49 12.64 -1.95 -6.57
CA ALA A 49 13.35 -3.06 -5.92
C ALA A 49 13.18 -4.43 -6.63
N LYS A 50 12.28 -4.53 -7.61
CA LYS A 50 11.95 -5.77 -8.35
C LYS A 50 12.41 -5.74 -9.80
N PHE A 51 12.89 -4.61 -10.29
CA PHE A 51 13.34 -4.44 -11.66
C PHE A 51 14.88 -4.31 -11.72
N PRO A 52 15.54 -4.87 -12.76
CA PRO A 52 16.99 -4.77 -12.94
C PRO A 52 17.45 -3.33 -13.22
N SER A 53 16.59 -2.50 -13.83
CA SER A 53 16.91 -1.12 -14.19
C SER A 53 15.68 -0.21 -14.19
N GLU A 54 15.92 1.09 -14.10
CA GLU A 54 14.87 2.12 -14.21
C GLU A 54 14.16 2.08 -15.57
N ASP A 55 14.90 1.81 -16.65
CA ASP A 55 14.35 1.75 -18.00
C ASP A 55 13.36 0.59 -18.15
N GLU A 56 13.67 -0.57 -17.58
CA GLU A 56 12.76 -1.72 -17.58
C GLU A 56 11.49 -1.44 -16.77
N LEU A 57 11.59 -0.80 -15.62
CA LEU A 57 10.42 -0.38 -14.85
C LEU A 57 9.57 0.63 -15.65
N LYS A 58 10.18 1.63 -16.28
CA LYS A 58 9.47 2.61 -17.12
C LYS A 58 8.78 1.95 -18.32
N LEU A 59 9.46 1.00 -18.96
CA LEU A 59 8.89 0.22 -20.05
C LEU A 59 7.69 -0.61 -19.58
N PHE A 60 7.79 -1.26 -18.42
CA PHE A 60 6.68 -1.98 -17.81
C PHE A 60 5.48 -1.07 -17.56
N LEU A 61 5.68 0.10 -16.94
CA LEU A 61 4.60 1.05 -16.69
C LEU A 61 3.94 1.53 -17.99
N THR A 62 4.75 1.79 -19.02
CA THR A 62 4.26 2.19 -20.34
C THR A 62 3.40 1.09 -20.97
N ASN A 63 3.90 -0.15 -20.96
CA ASN A 63 3.22 -1.30 -21.56
C ASN A 63 1.92 -1.67 -20.83
N THR A 64 1.83 -1.38 -19.52
CA THR A 64 0.63 -1.64 -18.71
C THR A 64 -0.31 -0.43 -18.61
N GLY A 65 0.03 0.70 -19.25
CA GLY A 65 -0.77 1.93 -19.23
C GLY A 65 -0.81 2.64 -17.87
N MET A 66 0.04 2.22 -16.92
CA MET A 66 0.16 2.85 -15.61
C MET A 66 1.04 4.11 -15.68
N ARG A 67 0.69 5.12 -14.90
CA ARG A 67 1.43 6.38 -14.85
C ARG A 67 1.86 6.71 -13.44
N LEU A 68 3.11 7.11 -13.28
CA LEU A 68 3.59 7.72 -12.05
C LEU A 68 2.97 9.12 -11.92
N VAL A 69 2.26 9.34 -10.82
CA VAL A 69 1.73 10.65 -10.41
C VAL A 69 2.19 10.90 -8.99
N CYS A 70 3.06 11.88 -8.79
CA CYS A 70 3.58 12.20 -7.46
C CYS A 70 2.49 12.77 -6.56
N SER A 71 2.59 12.46 -5.27
CA SER A 71 1.69 12.96 -4.23
C SER A 71 1.82 14.48 -4.11
N ASN A 72 0.69 15.17 -4.09
CA ASN A 72 0.66 16.60 -3.81
C ASN A 72 0.73 16.87 -2.30
N GLU A 73 0.89 18.14 -1.91
CA GLU A 73 1.02 18.56 -0.50
C GLU A 73 -0.17 18.11 0.35
N ASN A 74 -1.39 18.11 -0.18
CA ASN A 74 -2.58 17.67 0.54
C ASN A 74 -2.53 16.18 0.85
N SER A 75 -2.09 15.35 -0.12
CA SER A 75 -1.87 13.92 0.08
C SER A 75 -0.83 13.66 1.16
N LEU A 76 0.31 14.37 1.11
CA LEU A 76 1.39 14.22 2.07
C LEU A 76 0.96 14.62 3.49
N PHE A 77 0.27 15.73 3.64
CA PHE A 77 -0.27 16.18 4.93
C PHE A 77 -1.29 15.18 5.49
N LEU A 78 -2.19 14.68 4.64
CA LEU A 78 -3.20 13.70 5.02
C LEU A 78 -2.56 12.38 5.49
N ALA A 79 -1.54 11.90 4.76
CA ALA A 79 -0.79 10.69 5.14
C ALA A 79 -0.19 10.83 6.55
N GLY A 80 0.52 11.91 6.83
CA GLY A 80 1.11 12.20 8.13
C GLY A 80 0.07 12.30 9.25
N SER A 81 -1.05 12.98 8.98
CA SER A 81 -2.15 13.14 9.94
C SER A 81 -2.79 11.80 10.32
N ARG A 82 -3.11 10.94 9.34
CA ARG A 82 -3.72 9.62 9.57
C ARG A 82 -2.72 8.65 10.20
N TRP A 83 -1.48 8.65 9.77
CA TRP A 83 -0.41 7.86 10.40
C TRP A 83 -0.20 8.23 11.87
N THR A 84 -0.26 9.50 12.24
CA THR A 84 -0.16 9.93 13.65
C THR A 84 -1.27 9.31 14.51
N LYS A 85 -2.51 9.23 13.99
CA LYS A 85 -3.63 8.55 14.69
C LYS A 85 -3.36 7.06 14.89
N TYR A 86 -2.82 6.40 13.86
CA TYR A 86 -2.43 4.99 13.92
C TYR A 86 -1.31 4.77 14.94
N ALA A 87 -0.22 5.55 14.87
CA ALA A 87 0.94 5.43 15.73
C ALA A 87 0.57 5.59 17.23
N ARG A 88 -0.32 6.54 17.54
CA ARG A 88 -0.83 6.73 18.92
C ARG A 88 -1.63 5.53 19.43
N LYS A 89 -2.40 4.85 18.57
CA LYS A 89 -3.15 3.64 18.94
C LYS A 89 -2.25 2.41 19.03
N GLY A 90 -1.30 2.27 18.12
CA GLY A 90 -0.42 1.10 18.01
C GLY A 90 0.63 1.00 19.11
N ALA A 91 1.14 2.14 19.60
CA ALA A 91 2.14 2.18 20.68
C ALA A 91 1.68 1.56 22.02
N LYS A 92 0.37 1.39 22.21
CA LYS A 92 -0.23 0.83 23.44
C LYS A 92 -0.59 -0.66 23.33
N LYS A 93 -0.44 -1.30 22.18
CA LYS A 93 -0.81 -2.71 22.01
C LYS A 93 0.39 -3.61 22.41
N PRO A 94 0.16 -4.67 23.23
CA PRO A 94 1.19 -5.66 23.52
C PRO A 94 1.66 -6.37 22.25
N PHE A 95 2.82 -7.00 22.32
CA PHE A 95 3.23 -7.92 21.25
C PHE A 95 2.30 -9.13 21.24
N SER A 96 2.02 -9.65 20.06
CA SER A 96 1.23 -10.86 19.87
C SER A 96 1.99 -11.86 19.00
N CYS A 97 1.88 -13.13 19.36
CA CYS A 97 2.43 -14.22 18.56
C CYS A 97 1.66 -14.30 17.22
N SER A 98 2.39 -14.33 16.11
CA SER A 98 1.78 -14.45 14.78
C SER A 98 1.10 -15.80 14.54
N SER A 99 1.51 -16.84 15.27
CA SER A 99 0.95 -18.19 15.09
C SER A 99 -0.28 -18.47 15.95
N CYS A 100 -0.30 -18.00 17.22
CA CYS A 100 -1.39 -18.32 18.14
C CYS A 100 -2.15 -17.11 18.70
N GLY A 101 -1.73 -15.89 18.36
CA GLY A 101 -2.37 -14.65 18.82
C GLY A 101 -2.10 -14.28 20.29
N HIS A 102 -1.34 -15.11 21.04
CA HIS A 102 -1.05 -14.84 22.46
C HIS A 102 -0.33 -13.50 22.63
N ALA A 103 -0.87 -12.64 23.51
CA ALA A 103 -0.25 -11.35 23.83
C ALA A 103 0.84 -11.54 24.91
N PHE A 104 2.00 -10.90 24.70
CA PHE A 104 3.12 -10.98 25.62
C PHE A 104 3.86 -9.65 25.71
N GLU A 105 4.56 -9.43 26.84
CA GLU A 105 5.44 -8.30 27.03
C GLU A 105 6.89 -8.70 26.77
N VAL A 106 7.63 -7.80 26.14
CA VAL A 106 9.05 -7.96 25.86
C VAL A 106 9.81 -6.84 26.57
N THR A 107 10.88 -7.19 27.26
CA THR A 107 11.85 -6.24 27.81
C THR A 107 13.22 -6.54 27.24
N CYS A 108 13.99 -5.50 26.98
CA CYS A 108 15.38 -5.68 26.57
C CYS A 108 16.20 -6.28 27.71
N PRO A 109 16.86 -7.43 27.54
CA PRO A 109 17.63 -8.07 28.62
C PRO A 109 18.85 -7.24 29.04
N GLN A 110 19.27 -6.30 28.18
CA GLN A 110 20.48 -5.51 28.45
C GLN A 110 20.17 -4.16 29.14
N CYS A 111 19.07 -3.49 28.83
CA CYS A 111 18.76 -2.17 29.36
C CYS A 111 17.39 -2.08 30.05
N SER A 112 16.63 -3.19 30.10
CA SER A 112 15.28 -3.31 30.68
C SER A 112 14.23 -2.41 30.01
N ALA A 113 14.56 -1.75 28.91
CA ALA A 113 13.61 -0.96 28.17
C ALA A 113 12.53 -1.84 27.52
N LYS A 114 11.29 -1.39 27.52
CA LYS A 114 10.23 -2.02 26.72
C LYS A 114 10.38 -1.59 25.26
N PRO A 115 10.68 -2.51 24.32
CA PRO A 115 10.78 -2.15 22.93
C PRO A 115 9.42 -1.71 22.43
N THR A 116 9.39 -0.60 21.70
CA THR A 116 8.20 -0.16 20.99
C THR A 116 8.07 -0.96 19.70
N LYS A 117 6.84 -1.37 19.34
CA LYS A 117 6.61 -1.91 18.00
C LYS A 117 7.05 -0.87 16.98
N ARG A 118 8.01 -1.20 16.12
CA ARG A 118 8.27 -0.39 14.94
C ARG A 118 7.07 -0.55 14.01
N LEU A 119 6.35 0.53 13.82
CA LEU A 119 5.21 0.59 12.92
C LEU A 119 5.75 0.92 11.52
N HIS A 120 5.98 -0.11 10.71
CA HIS A 120 6.55 0.03 9.36
C HIS A 120 5.51 0.30 8.26
N VAL A 121 4.39 0.89 8.61
CA VAL A 121 3.21 1.00 7.72
C VAL A 121 3.05 2.42 7.16
N LEU A 122 4.09 3.26 7.20
CA LEU A 122 3.99 4.63 6.68
C LEU A 122 3.72 4.63 5.16
N GLY A 123 4.27 3.66 4.43
CA GLY A 123 4.02 3.49 2.99
C GLY A 123 2.54 3.39 2.66
N ASP A 124 1.80 2.53 3.35
CA ASP A 124 0.36 2.34 3.13
C ASP A 124 -0.43 3.64 3.35
N PHE A 125 0.02 4.48 4.32
CA PHE A 125 -0.61 5.78 4.57
C PHE A 125 -0.34 6.78 3.45
N PHE A 126 0.84 6.76 2.84
CA PHE A 126 1.13 7.55 1.64
C PHE A 126 0.29 7.10 0.45
N ILE A 127 0.25 5.79 0.19
CA ILE A 127 -0.51 5.21 -0.92
C ILE A 127 -2.01 5.52 -0.76
N GLY A 128 -2.57 5.30 0.44
CA GLY A 128 -3.98 5.57 0.72
C GLY A 128 -4.36 7.05 0.62
N ALA A 129 -3.50 7.95 1.13
CA ALA A 129 -3.74 9.38 1.04
C ALA A 129 -3.62 9.91 -0.39
N HIS A 130 -2.64 9.40 -1.16
CA HIS A 130 -2.52 9.69 -2.59
C HIS A 130 -3.80 9.28 -3.34
N ALA A 131 -4.25 8.05 -3.12
CA ALA A 131 -5.46 7.53 -3.75
C ALA A 131 -6.69 8.37 -3.41
N LEU A 132 -6.89 8.72 -2.13
CA LEU A 132 -8.04 9.49 -1.68
C LEU A 132 -8.09 10.91 -2.26
N VAL A 133 -6.93 11.55 -2.45
CA VAL A 133 -6.86 12.95 -2.91
C VAL A 133 -6.78 13.05 -4.44
N GLN A 134 -6.18 12.07 -5.11
CA GLN A 134 -5.81 12.17 -6.54
C GLN A 134 -6.46 11.12 -7.44
N ALA A 135 -7.28 10.21 -6.87
CA ALA A 135 -7.98 9.18 -7.62
C ALA A 135 -9.45 9.03 -7.16
N ASP A 136 -10.25 8.30 -7.94
CA ASP A 136 -11.63 7.99 -7.61
C ASP A 136 -11.73 6.73 -6.72
N CYS A 137 -10.75 5.81 -6.84
CA CYS A 137 -10.66 4.58 -6.06
C CYS A 137 -9.24 4.03 -6.04
N ILE A 138 -9.00 3.03 -5.18
CA ILE A 138 -7.75 2.26 -5.16
C ILE A 138 -8.01 0.77 -5.40
N LEU A 139 -7.14 0.14 -6.17
CA LEU A 139 -7.04 -1.31 -6.27
C LEU A 139 -6.04 -1.80 -5.23
N SER A 140 -6.51 -2.59 -4.26
CA SER A 140 -5.66 -3.18 -3.22
C SER A 140 -6.31 -4.39 -2.58
N ARG A 141 -5.49 -5.41 -2.23
CA ARG A 141 -5.91 -6.53 -1.39
C ARG A 141 -5.80 -6.25 0.11
N ASP A 142 -5.02 -5.23 0.49
CA ASP A 142 -4.91 -4.81 1.90
C ASP A 142 -6.08 -3.91 2.32
N ILE A 143 -7.21 -4.57 2.55
CA ILE A 143 -8.44 -3.89 2.94
C ILE A 143 -8.35 -3.37 4.40
N GLY A 144 -7.53 -4.00 5.24
CA GLY A 144 -7.49 -3.74 6.68
C GLY A 144 -7.07 -2.32 7.04
N VAL A 145 -5.97 -1.84 6.48
CA VAL A 145 -5.45 -0.48 6.71
C VAL A 145 -6.40 0.55 6.13
N TYR A 146 -6.82 0.36 4.89
CA TYR A 146 -7.64 1.35 4.19
C TYR A 146 -9.03 1.49 4.81
N LYS A 147 -9.74 0.40 5.13
CA LYS A 147 -11.05 0.49 5.83
C LYS A 147 -10.96 1.11 7.23
N THR A 148 -9.82 0.94 7.90
CA THR A 148 -9.68 1.44 9.27
C THR A 148 -9.28 2.91 9.33
N TYR A 149 -8.46 3.36 8.39
CA TYR A 149 -7.85 4.69 8.43
C TYR A 149 -8.20 5.59 7.24
N PHE A 150 -8.88 5.04 6.23
CA PHE A 150 -9.33 5.71 5.01
C PHE A 150 -10.76 5.24 4.67
N ASP A 151 -11.68 5.40 5.64
CA ASP A 151 -13.09 4.98 5.53
C ASP A 151 -13.86 5.69 4.42
N ASP A 152 -13.34 6.84 3.98
CA ASP A 152 -13.79 7.64 2.86
C ASP A 152 -13.18 7.23 1.49
N LEU A 153 -12.23 6.27 1.47
CA LEU A 153 -11.60 5.77 0.26
C LEU A 153 -12.32 4.51 -0.28
N GLN A 154 -12.72 4.55 -1.54
CA GLN A 154 -13.24 3.37 -2.21
C GLN A 154 -12.12 2.37 -2.53
N VAL A 155 -12.11 1.23 -1.83
CA VAL A 155 -11.13 0.14 -2.02
C VAL A 155 -11.77 -1.00 -2.79
N ILE A 156 -11.13 -1.44 -3.86
CA ILE A 156 -11.59 -2.51 -4.75
C ILE A 156 -10.52 -3.62 -4.73
N ALA A 157 -10.92 -4.82 -4.28
CA ALA A 157 -10.03 -5.99 -4.15
C ALA A 157 -10.33 -7.10 -5.17
N SER A 158 -11.50 -7.06 -5.80
CA SER A 158 -11.94 -8.05 -6.81
C SER A 158 -13.06 -7.45 -7.67
N ILE A 159 -13.27 -8.05 -8.84
CA ILE A 159 -14.41 -7.78 -9.72
C ILE A 159 -15.54 -8.73 -9.35
#